data_34daf56b699742bc93b4967ee3bc3106
#
_entry.id   34daf56b699742bc93b4967ee3bc3106
#
_cell.length_a   1.000
_cell.length_b   1.000
_cell.length_c   1.000
_cell.angle_alpha   90.00
_cell.angle_beta   90.00
_cell.angle_gamma   90.00
#
_symmetry.space_group_name_H-M   'P 1'
#
loop_
_entity.id
_entity.type
_entity.pdbx_description
1 polymer ?
#
loop_
_entity_poly.entity_id
_entity_poly.type
_entity_poly.pdbx_seq_one_letter_code
_entity_poly.pdbx_strand_id
1 'polypeptide(L)'
;MPHLLEGDFFHSLELFQILEKTPGITPFMAVATLENKVVGQMLVILYQRKSLFPPYLYTHAHAYGEGLYAPDAEQNAIFPLLLRSLTIHLHKRLCFYIEFSRMSKKMLGYREFRKLGYVPIAWQEIHNSLHSKLPQERLSDKQIAMIKRMKKKGISCREATSPEDIHRYHQLLKNYYRLKLRRFVPDETFFQKLSTSSNARNVIITYKDKVIGGYTCIYNQGNAFLWFSAFKRKTYIHLHPDTMTIWQALSDAQEQDAQHLHFMDAGLPLKSNLYREFILGFGGKPVTKFRWFRFYPKVINLLLHWLYKD
;
A
#
# COMPACT_ATOMS: atom_id res chain seq x y z
N MET A 1 28.27 -8.33 -2.64
CA MET A 1 26.93 -8.65 -2.12
C MET A 1 26.31 -9.65 -3.08
N PRO A 2 25.55 -10.64 -2.62
CA PRO A 2 24.85 -11.56 -3.53
C PRO A 2 23.86 -10.75 -4.38
N HIS A 3 23.71 -11.16 -5.65
CA HIS A 3 22.72 -10.55 -6.53
C HIS A 3 21.31 -10.86 -6.01
N LEU A 4 20.55 -9.81 -5.69
CA LEU A 4 19.17 -9.94 -5.25
C LEU A 4 18.26 -10.32 -6.43
N LEU A 5 17.14 -10.96 -6.12
CA LEU A 5 16.13 -11.34 -7.11
C LEU A 5 15.39 -10.10 -7.61
N GLU A 6 14.97 -10.13 -8.87
CA GLU A 6 14.18 -9.09 -9.52
C GLU A 6 12.78 -9.61 -9.86
N GLY A 7 11.81 -8.71 -10.08
CA GLY A 7 10.46 -9.10 -10.52
C GLY A 7 9.32 -8.75 -9.54
N ASP A 8 9.63 -8.30 -8.33
CA ASP A 8 8.63 -7.74 -7.40
C ASP A 8 9.13 -6.44 -6.78
N PHE A 9 8.48 -5.32 -7.14
CA PHE A 9 8.83 -3.99 -6.62
C PHE A 9 8.84 -3.93 -5.09
N PHE A 10 7.86 -4.55 -4.43
CA PHE A 10 7.73 -4.48 -2.96
C PHE A 10 8.84 -5.23 -2.22
N HIS A 11 9.59 -6.08 -2.92
CA HIS A 11 10.74 -6.81 -2.38
C HIS A 11 12.04 -6.51 -3.14
N SER A 12 12.07 -5.41 -3.92
CA SER A 12 13.22 -5.04 -4.76
C SER A 12 14.29 -4.28 -3.99
N LEU A 13 15.49 -4.29 -4.55
CA LEU A 13 16.59 -3.43 -4.12
C LEU A 13 16.26 -1.95 -4.36
N GLU A 14 15.53 -1.64 -5.42
CA GLU A 14 15.09 -0.27 -5.73
C GLU A 14 14.26 0.31 -4.60
N LEU A 15 13.20 -0.37 -4.17
CA LEU A 15 12.40 0.08 -3.04
C LEU A 15 13.22 0.16 -1.74
N PHE A 16 14.10 -0.82 -1.50
CA PHE A 16 14.99 -0.78 -0.34
C PHE A 16 15.81 0.52 -0.31
N GLN A 17 16.45 0.89 -1.42
CA GLN A 17 17.26 2.11 -1.52
C GLN A 17 16.45 3.41 -1.39
N ILE A 18 15.21 3.44 -1.91
CA ILE A 18 14.29 4.56 -1.71
C ILE A 18 13.97 4.73 -0.23
N LEU A 19 13.65 3.64 0.45
CA LEU A 19 13.29 3.63 1.87
C LEU A 19 14.48 3.98 2.78
N GLU A 20 15.66 3.46 2.50
CA GLU A 20 16.90 3.73 3.26
C GLU A 20 17.23 5.24 3.30
N LYS A 21 16.94 5.95 2.19
CA LYS A 21 17.15 7.39 2.08
C LYS A 21 15.97 8.22 2.60
N THR A 22 14.94 7.57 3.16
CA THR A 22 13.73 8.27 3.64
C THR A 22 13.79 8.46 5.16
N PRO A 23 13.74 9.69 5.68
CA PRO A 23 13.74 9.95 7.11
C PRO A 23 12.61 9.25 7.85
N GLY A 24 12.92 8.66 9.02
CA GLY A 24 11.94 7.96 9.87
C GLY A 24 11.54 6.56 9.38
N ILE A 25 12.24 6.04 8.37
CA ILE A 25 12.07 4.69 7.85
C ILE A 25 13.39 3.92 7.92
N THR A 26 13.32 2.65 8.24
CA THR A 26 14.47 1.74 8.20
C THR A 26 14.04 0.45 7.49
N PRO A 27 14.50 0.21 6.26
CA PRO A 27 14.22 -1.04 5.57
C PRO A 27 15.10 -2.18 6.08
N PHE A 28 14.55 -3.40 6.11
CA PHE A 28 15.27 -4.63 6.38
C PHE A 28 14.98 -5.64 5.28
N MET A 29 16.03 -6.17 4.65
CA MET A 29 15.93 -7.23 3.66
C MET A 29 16.45 -8.53 4.29
N ALA A 30 15.54 -9.49 4.54
CA ALA A 30 15.95 -10.85 4.84
C ALA A 30 16.24 -11.57 3.52
N VAL A 31 17.34 -12.29 3.47
CA VAL A 31 17.80 -13.01 2.28
C VAL A 31 18.13 -14.45 2.67
N ALA A 32 17.54 -15.40 1.95
CA ALA A 32 17.90 -16.81 2.02
C ALA A 32 18.86 -17.14 0.87
N THR A 33 19.98 -17.79 1.18
CA THR A 33 20.97 -18.20 0.20
C THR A 33 21.18 -19.71 0.22
N LEU A 34 21.36 -20.30 -0.93
CA LEU A 34 21.77 -21.67 -1.13
C LEU A 34 22.96 -21.65 -2.10
N GLU A 35 24.08 -22.29 -1.73
CA GLU A 35 25.30 -22.32 -2.56
C GLU A 35 25.73 -20.93 -3.07
N ASN A 36 25.72 -19.93 -2.19
CA ASN A 36 26.00 -18.51 -2.47
C ASN A 36 25.05 -17.81 -3.47
N LYS A 37 23.94 -18.46 -3.89
CA LYS A 37 22.90 -17.85 -4.70
C LYS A 37 21.71 -17.46 -3.84
N VAL A 38 21.09 -16.32 -4.14
CA VAL A 38 19.86 -15.91 -3.47
C VAL A 38 18.69 -16.76 -3.98
N VAL A 39 18.05 -17.49 -3.07
CA VAL A 39 16.88 -18.34 -3.37
C VAL A 39 15.58 -17.74 -2.83
N GLY A 40 15.67 -16.74 -1.96
CA GLY A 40 14.49 -16.02 -1.46
C GLY A 40 14.88 -14.72 -0.78
N GLN A 41 14.03 -13.70 -0.88
CA GLN A 41 14.20 -12.41 -0.21
C GLN A 41 12.88 -11.83 0.23
N MET A 42 12.91 -11.06 1.32
CA MET A 42 11.72 -10.43 1.89
C MET A 42 12.07 -9.08 2.49
N LEU A 43 11.49 -8.01 1.94
CA LEU A 43 11.66 -6.65 2.46
C LEU A 43 10.60 -6.35 3.50
N VAL A 44 11.05 -5.84 4.65
CA VAL A 44 10.18 -5.30 5.70
C VAL A 44 10.57 -3.85 5.97
N ILE A 45 9.58 -3.02 6.14
CA ILE A 45 9.73 -1.58 6.34
C ILE A 45 9.43 -1.26 7.81
N LEU A 46 10.42 -0.80 8.54
CA LEU A 46 10.26 -0.33 9.91
C LEU A 46 10.00 1.18 9.90
N TYR A 47 8.83 1.57 10.34
CA TYR A 47 8.41 2.97 10.48
C TYR A 47 8.59 3.43 11.92
N GLN A 48 9.26 4.56 12.09
CA GLN A 48 9.34 5.26 13.37
C GLN A 48 8.28 6.35 13.41
N ARG A 49 7.29 6.20 14.30
CA ARG A 49 6.22 7.18 14.50
C ARG A 49 6.44 7.94 15.79
N LYS A 50 6.43 9.26 15.68
CA LYS A 50 6.55 10.17 16.81
C LYS A 50 5.55 11.32 16.69
N SER A 51 5.05 11.78 17.82
CA SER A 51 4.28 13.03 17.94
C SER A 51 4.67 13.72 19.22
N LEU A 52 4.69 15.05 19.18
CA LEU A 52 4.92 15.88 20.36
C LEU A 52 3.62 16.09 21.13
N PHE A 53 2.48 16.09 20.45
CA PHE A 53 1.18 16.27 21.09
C PHE A 53 0.06 15.47 20.35
N PRO A 54 -0.61 14.51 21.03
CA PRO A 54 -0.15 13.90 22.28
C PRO A 54 1.21 13.24 22.11
N PRO A 55 2.07 13.21 23.14
CA PRO A 55 3.41 12.66 23.01
C PRO A 55 3.34 11.14 22.83
N TYR A 56 3.90 10.64 21.75
CA TYR A 56 4.11 9.21 21.53
C TYR A 56 5.33 8.96 20.64
N LEU A 57 5.97 7.85 20.92
CA LEU A 57 7.02 7.28 20.08
C LEU A 57 6.81 5.77 20.03
N TYR A 58 6.56 5.23 18.85
CA TYR A 58 6.56 3.79 18.64
C TYR A 58 7.03 3.42 17.25
N THR A 59 7.53 2.21 17.13
CA THR A 59 7.95 1.65 15.86
C THR A 59 6.98 0.55 15.45
N HIS A 60 6.70 0.46 14.17
CA HIS A 60 5.94 -0.66 13.61
C HIS A 60 6.56 -1.09 12.30
N ALA A 61 6.47 -2.37 12.00
CA ALA A 61 7.01 -2.96 10.80
C ALA A 61 5.89 -3.41 9.86
N HIS A 62 6.09 -3.25 8.56
CA HIS A 62 5.15 -3.67 7.54
C HIS A 62 5.87 -4.40 6.41
N ALA A 63 5.39 -5.60 6.08
CA ALA A 63 5.77 -6.36 4.90
C ALA A 63 4.59 -6.43 3.92
N TYR A 64 4.87 -6.18 2.64
CA TYR A 64 3.89 -6.26 1.55
C TYR A 64 4.10 -7.55 0.76
N GLY A 65 3.37 -8.59 1.06
CA GLY A 65 3.50 -9.90 0.42
C GLY A 65 4.31 -10.89 1.25
N GLU A 66 4.57 -12.03 0.63
CA GLU A 66 5.28 -13.17 1.22
C GLU A 66 6.78 -13.23 0.88
N GLY A 67 7.28 -12.26 0.14
CA GLY A 67 8.65 -12.26 -0.37
C GLY A 67 8.74 -12.65 -1.86
N LEU A 68 9.95 -12.61 -2.39
CA LEU A 68 10.29 -13.01 -3.75
C LEU A 68 11.22 -14.23 -3.69
N TYR A 69 10.99 -15.20 -4.57
CA TYR A 69 11.71 -16.48 -4.61
C TYR A 69 12.26 -16.75 -5.99
N ALA A 70 13.41 -17.42 -6.05
CA ALA A 70 13.94 -17.92 -7.31
C ALA A 70 12.96 -18.95 -7.92
N PRO A 71 12.92 -19.09 -9.27
CA PRO A 71 11.96 -19.98 -9.94
C PRO A 71 12.03 -21.43 -9.45
N ASP A 72 13.24 -21.91 -9.12
CA ASP A 72 13.49 -23.28 -8.68
C ASP A 72 13.44 -23.44 -7.15
N ALA A 73 13.11 -22.36 -6.42
CA ALA A 73 13.15 -22.35 -4.97
C ALA A 73 11.86 -22.90 -4.36
N GLU A 74 12.00 -23.75 -3.37
CA GLU A 74 10.89 -24.29 -2.61
C GLU A 74 10.34 -23.24 -1.61
N GLN A 75 9.41 -22.40 -2.06
CA GLN A 75 8.82 -21.31 -1.27
C GLN A 75 8.34 -21.77 0.12
N ASN A 76 7.70 -22.95 0.19
CA ASN A 76 7.15 -23.47 1.45
C ASN A 76 8.24 -23.80 2.49
N ALA A 77 9.45 -24.13 2.06
CA ALA A 77 10.59 -24.37 2.94
C ALA A 77 11.29 -23.06 3.36
N ILE A 78 11.39 -22.10 2.42
CA ILE A 78 12.14 -20.86 2.63
C ILE A 78 11.33 -19.82 3.40
N PHE A 79 10.04 -19.68 3.11
CA PHE A 79 9.15 -18.69 3.75
C PHE A 79 9.21 -18.72 5.28
N PRO A 80 9.12 -19.91 5.95
CA PRO A 80 9.21 -19.98 7.41
C PRO A 80 10.54 -19.46 7.97
N LEU A 81 11.64 -19.67 7.26
CA LEU A 81 12.97 -19.22 7.66
C LEU A 81 13.07 -17.68 7.61
N LEU A 82 12.63 -17.09 6.50
CA LEU A 82 12.59 -15.63 6.34
C LEU A 82 11.67 -14.98 7.38
N LEU A 83 10.47 -15.51 7.56
CA LEU A 83 9.48 -15.02 8.53
C LEU A 83 10.03 -15.07 9.97
N ARG A 84 10.66 -16.19 10.34
CA ARG A 84 11.27 -16.36 11.68
C ARG A 84 12.43 -15.38 11.88
N SER A 85 13.33 -15.26 10.91
CA SER A 85 14.48 -14.37 10.97
C SER A 85 14.05 -12.92 11.18
N LEU A 86 13.11 -12.44 10.35
CA LEU A 86 12.55 -11.09 10.46
C LEU A 86 11.85 -10.86 11.79
N THR A 87 11.04 -11.82 12.24
CA THR A 87 10.33 -11.73 13.52
C THR A 87 11.28 -11.55 14.69
N ILE A 88 12.38 -12.34 14.73
CA ILE A 88 13.40 -12.25 15.78
C ILE A 88 14.17 -10.92 15.69
N HIS A 89 14.55 -10.52 14.50
CA HIS A 89 15.29 -9.27 14.28
C HIS A 89 14.48 -8.04 14.72
N LEU A 90 13.20 -7.97 14.34
CA LEU A 90 12.31 -6.87 14.71
C LEU A 90 11.98 -6.83 16.20
N HIS A 91 11.96 -8.01 16.88
CA HIS A 91 11.84 -8.07 18.31
C HIS A 91 13.02 -7.36 19.01
N LYS A 92 14.24 -7.63 18.57
CA LYS A 92 15.45 -6.97 19.10
C LYS A 92 15.46 -5.45 18.88
N ARG A 93 14.69 -4.95 17.91
CA ARG A 93 14.54 -3.52 17.60
C ARG A 93 13.37 -2.84 18.31
N LEU A 94 12.77 -3.50 19.31
CA LEU A 94 11.63 -2.98 20.09
C LEU A 94 10.46 -2.53 19.22
N CYS A 95 10.21 -3.25 18.14
CA CYS A 95 9.09 -2.99 17.25
C CYS A 95 7.78 -3.25 17.99
N PHE A 96 6.87 -2.26 18.06
CA PHE A 96 5.61 -2.39 18.79
C PHE A 96 4.69 -3.44 18.18
N TYR A 97 4.55 -3.43 16.83
CA TYR A 97 3.85 -4.49 16.10
C TYR A 97 4.43 -4.70 14.70
N ILE A 98 4.22 -5.89 14.18
CA ILE A 98 4.52 -6.26 12.79
C ILE A 98 3.21 -6.54 12.07
N GLU A 99 3.06 -6.01 10.86
CA GLU A 99 1.96 -6.26 9.95
C GLU A 99 2.48 -6.91 8.66
N PHE A 100 1.83 -8.00 8.21
CA PHE A 100 1.95 -8.51 6.86
C PHE A 100 0.63 -8.32 6.13
N SER A 101 0.69 -7.76 4.95
CA SER A 101 -0.47 -7.52 4.09
C SER A 101 -0.18 -7.96 2.65
N ARG A 102 -1.18 -7.91 1.79
CA ARG A 102 -1.03 -8.22 0.36
C ARG A 102 -0.51 -9.63 0.07
N MET A 103 -0.84 -10.59 0.92
CA MET A 103 -0.52 -11.99 0.65
C MET A 103 -1.19 -12.46 -0.64
N SER A 104 -0.50 -13.26 -1.45
CA SER A 104 -1.03 -13.78 -2.72
C SER A 104 -2.25 -14.68 -2.48
N LYS A 105 -2.16 -15.57 -1.51
CA LYS A 105 -3.23 -16.49 -1.10
C LYS A 105 -3.62 -16.27 0.36
N LYS A 106 -4.92 -16.40 0.67
CA LYS A 106 -5.46 -16.18 2.02
C LYS A 106 -4.79 -17.08 3.08
N MET A 107 -4.54 -18.34 2.74
CA MET A 107 -4.01 -19.34 3.69
C MET A 107 -2.51 -19.56 3.60
N LEU A 108 -1.79 -18.80 2.76
CA LEU A 108 -0.35 -18.96 2.62
C LEU A 108 0.36 -18.68 3.94
N GLY A 109 1.23 -19.61 4.37
CA GLY A 109 1.99 -19.49 5.61
C GLY A 109 1.15 -19.50 6.89
N TYR A 110 -0.14 -19.89 6.83
CA TYR A 110 -1.05 -19.82 7.98
C TYR A 110 -0.47 -20.47 9.23
N ARG A 111 0.01 -21.72 9.10
CA ARG A 111 0.57 -22.47 10.22
C ARG A 111 1.84 -21.81 10.79
N GLU A 112 2.69 -21.30 9.93
CA GLU A 112 3.96 -20.65 10.28
C GLU A 112 3.72 -19.31 10.99
N PHE A 113 2.80 -18.50 10.50
CA PHE A 113 2.38 -17.27 11.16
C PHE A 113 1.82 -17.55 12.55
N ARG A 114 0.93 -18.55 12.69
CA ARG A 114 0.34 -18.92 13.99
C ARG A 114 1.39 -19.41 14.98
N LYS A 115 2.34 -20.26 14.56
CA LYS A 115 3.45 -20.75 15.40
C LYS A 115 4.32 -19.60 15.95
N LEU A 116 4.49 -18.51 15.17
CA LEU A 116 5.24 -17.33 15.57
C LEU A 116 4.39 -16.30 16.32
N GLY A 117 3.14 -16.62 16.66
CA GLY A 117 2.26 -15.77 17.45
C GLY A 117 1.62 -14.62 16.70
N TYR A 118 1.51 -14.71 15.37
CA TYR A 118 0.73 -13.76 14.57
C TYR A 118 -0.76 -14.11 14.64
N VAL A 119 -1.59 -13.07 14.57
CA VAL A 119 -3.05 -13.14 14.54
C VAL A 119 -3.54 -12.76 13.16
N PRO A 120 -4.35 -13.61 12.49
CA PRO A 120 -4.98 -13.28 11.22
C PRO A 120 -6.19 -12.38 11.46
N ILE A 121 -6.23 -11.25 10.80
CA ILE A 121 -7.39 -10.36 10.79
C ILE A 121 -7.92 -10.29 9.36
N ALA A 122 -9.18 -10.70 9.16
CA ALA A 122 -9.83 -10.58 7.87
C ALA A 122 -9.88 -9.12 7.43
N TRP A 123 -9.40 -8.84 6.23
CA TRP A 123 -9.30 -7.50 5.66
C TRP A 123 -9.81 -7.48 4.24
N GLN A 124 -10.53 -6.44 3.86
CA GLN A 124 -10.99 -6.29 2.49
C GLN A 124 -10.03 -5.43 1.66
N GLU A 125 -9.75 -5.93 0.48
CA GLU A 125 -9.20 -5.22 -0.66
C GLU A 125 -10.29 -5.11 -1.73
N ILE A 126 -10.17 -4.17 -2.64
CA ILE A 126 -11.04 -4.10 -3.82
C ILE A 126 -10.16 -4.26 -5.04
N HIS A 127 -10.49 -5.22 -5.87
CA HIS A 127 -9.79 -5.48 -7.12
C HIS A 127 -10.68 -5.04 -8.29
N ASN A 128 -10.22 -4.06 -9.04
CA ASN A 128 -10.90 -3.59 -10.24
C ASN A 128 -10.18 -4.19 -11.45
N SER A 129 -10.84 -5.09 -12.16
CA SER A 129 -10.31 -5.70 -13.39
C SER A 129 -10.35 -4.69 -14.54
N LEU A 130 -9.25 -4.53 -15.24
CA LEU A 130 -9.10 -3.59 -16.36
C LEU A 130 -9.07 -4.29 -17.73
N HIS A 131 -8.78 -5.60 -17.75
CA HIS A 131 -8.70 -6.40 -18.96
C HIS A 131 -10.05 -6.91 -19.48
N SER A 132 -11.06 -7.09 -18.61
CA SER A 132 -12.36 -7.68 -19.01
C SER A 132 -13.37 -6.68 -19.53
N LYS A 133 -13.28 -5.42 -19.09
CA LYS A 133 -14.11 -4.27 -19.51
C LYS A 133 -13.33 -2.99 -19.28
N LEU A 134 -13.51 -2.02 -20.16
CA LEU A 134 -12.93 -0.70 -19.97
C LEU A 134 -13.47 -0.05 -18.68
N PRO A 135 -12.69 0.75 -17.95
CA PRO A 135 -13.15 1.43 -16.74
C PRO A 135 -14.44 2.23 -16.94
N GLN A 136 -14.59 2.91 -18.09
CA GLN A 136 -15.80 3.69 -18.41
C GLN A 136 -17.06 2.84 -18.54
N GLU A 137 -16.96 1.59 -18.99
CA GLU A 137 -18.10 0.68 -19.15
C GLU A 137 -18.65 0.16 -17.81
N ARG A 138 -17.90 0.40 -16.74
CA ARG A 138 -18.28 0.02 -15.38
C ARG A 138 -18.97 1.15 -14.60
N LEU A 139 -18.91 2.37 -15.15
CA LEU A 139 -19.52 3.54 -14.54
C LEU A 139 -20.97 3.69 -14.98
N SER A 140 -21.79 4.24 -14.11
CA SER A 140 -23.13 4.71 -14.48
C SER A 140 -23.05 5.93 -15.39
N ASP A 141 -24.06 6.15 -16.24
CA ASP A 141 -24.16 7.33 -17.10
C ASP A 141 -24.04 8.63 -16.32
N LYS A 142 -24.59 8.66 -15.10
CA LYS A 142 -24.48 9.80 -14.18
C LYS A 142 -23.04 10.09 -13.79
N GLN A 143 -22.24 9.07 -13.51
CA GLN A 143 -20.82 9.24 -13.19
C GLN A 143 -20.02 9.69 -14.42
N ILE A 144 -20.28 9.11 -15.59
CA ILE A 144 -19.64 9.52 -16.87
C ILE A 144 -19.94 11.00 -17.16
N ALA A 145 -21.21 11.39 -17.09
CA ALA A 145 -21.63 12.78 -17.31
C ALA A 145 -20.97 13.73 -16.30
N MET A 146 -20.87 13.32 -15.02
CA MET A 146 -20.21 14.11 -14.00
C MET A 146 -18.71 14.28 -14.28
N ILE A 147 -17.99 13.22 -14.62
CA ILE A 147 -16.55 13.28 -14.95
C ILE A 147 -16.31 14.21 -16.15
N LYS A 148 -17.12 14.07 -17.23
CA LYS A 148 -17.05 14.94 -18.42
C LYS A 148 -17.28 16.41 -18.02
N ARG A 149 -18.27 16.69 -17.17
CA ARG A 149 -18.57 18.03 -16.67
C ARG A 149 -17.41 18.61 -15.84
N MET A 150 -16.75 17.80 -14.99
CA MET A 150 -15.63 18.25 -14.19
C MET A 150 -14.41 18.58 -15.03
N LYS A 151 -14.11 17.78 -16.04
CA LYS A 151 -13.05 18.09 -17.03
C LYS A 151 -13.34 19.40 -17.77
N LYS A 152 -14.60 19.64 -18.20
CA LYS A 152 -15.01 20.92 -18.82
C LYS A 152 -14.89 22.12 -17.88
N LYS A 153 -15.01 21.94 -16.56
CA LYS A 153 -14.82 23.00 -15.55
C LYS A 153 -13.34 23.36 -15.33
N GLY A 154 -12.41 22.69 -15.99
CA GLY A 154 -10.98 22.96 -15.88
C GLY A 154 -10.27 22.15 -14.78
N ILE A 155 -10.84 21.01 -14.37
CA ILE A 155 -10.07 20.03 -13.58
C ILE A 155 -9.11 19.34 -14.52
N SER A 156 -7.85 19.36 -14.17
CA SER A 156 -6.76 18.68 -14.87
C SER A 156 -6.00 17.73 -13.97
N CYS A 157 -5.29 16.81 -14.58
CA CYS A 157 -4.41 15.87 -13.89
C CYS A 157 -3.05 15.89 -14.57
N ARG A 158 -2.00 15.71 -13.77
CA ARG A 158 -0.63 15.57 -14.24
C ARG A 158 0.20 14.77 -13.27
N GLU A 159 1.25 14.19 -13.77
CA GLU A 159 2.24 13.55 -12.93
C GLU A 159 3.02 14.60 -12.11
N ALA A 160 3.21 14.33 -10.83
CA ALA A 160 3.98 15.17 -9.92
C ALA A 160 5.46 14.76 -10.00
N THR A 161 6.21 15.41 -10.87
CA THR A 161 7.65 15.17 -11.07
C THR A 161 8.50 16.31 -10.51
N SER A 162 7.96 17.54 -10.47
CA SER A 162 8.67 18.68 -9.90
C SER A 162 8.68 18.63 -8.37
N PRO A 163 9.72 19.13 -7.70
CA PRO A 163 9.78 19.23 -6.25
C PRO A 163 8.59 19.97 -5.65
N GLU A 164 8.10 21.01 -6.33
CA GLU A 164 6.95 21.80 -5.88
C GLU A 164 5.65 21.00 -5.91
N ASP A 165 5.38 20.24 -6.99
CA ASP A 165 4.19 19.40 -7.10
C ASP A 165 4.23 18.27 -6.07
N ILE A 166 5.39 17.66 -5.85
CA ILE A 166 5.58 16.64 -4.82
C ILE A 166 5.35 17.23 -3.43
N HIS A 167 5.89 18.42 -3.14
CA HIS A 167 5.63 19.11 -1.89
C HIS A 167 4.13 19.34 -1.66
N ARG A 168 3.43 19.89 -2.66
CA ARG A 168 1.96 20.13 -2.60
C ARG A 168 1.18 18.84 -2.41
N TYR A 169 1.59 17.76 -3.09
CA TYR A 169 0.99 16.42 -2.93
C TYR A 169 1.23 15.87 -1.52
N HIS A 170 2.46 15.93 -1.02
CA HIS A 170 2.79 15.48 0.33
C HIS A 170 2.00 16.24 1.40
N GLN A 171 1.84 17.57 1.28
CA GLN A 171 0.99 18.36 2.17
C GLN A 171 -0.49 17.92 2.10
N LEU A 172 -0.99 17.60 0.90
CA LEU A 172 -2.33 17.05 0.75
C LEU A 172 -2.47 15.72 1.52
N LEU A 173 -1.52 14.79 1.38
CA LEU A 173 -1.50 13.52 2.09
C LEU A 173 -1.45 13.72 3.61
N LYS A 174 -0.54 14.54 4.12
CA LYS A 174 -0.42 14.83 5.56
C LYS A 174 -1.72 15.36 6.14
N ASN A 175 -2.35 16.30 5.47
CA ASN A 175 -3.63 16.89 5.91
C ASN A 175 -4.76 15.87 5.86
N TYR A 176 -4.82 15.04 4.83
CA TYR A 176 -5.87 14.02 4.66
C TYR A 176 -5.75 12.89 5.68
N TYR A 177 -4.52 12.48 6.01
CA TYR A 177 -4.26 11.37 6.95
C TYR A 177 -4.00 11.83 8.39
N ARG A 178 -4.03 13.12 8.68
CA ARG A 178 -3.70 13.69 9.99
C ARG A 178 -4.40 13.02 11.18
N LEU A 179 -5.67 12.67 11.02
CA LEU A 179 -6.47 12.01 12.07
C LEU A 179 -6.62 10.50 11.88
N LYS A 180 -5.95 9.92 10.87
CA LYS A 180 -6.03 8.49 10.57
C LYS A 180 -4.79 7.79 11.14
N LEU A 181 -4.83 7.42 12.41
CA LEU A 181 -3.68 6.86 13.15
C LEU A 181 -3.02 5.64 12.48
N ARG A 182 -3.75 4.87 11.69
CA ARG A 182 -3.23 3.67 11.01
C ARG A 182 -2.45 3.95 9.72
N ARG A 183 -2.56 5.16 9.16
CA ARG A 183 -1.88 5.51 7.91
C ARG A 183 -0.66 6.38 8.22
N PHE A 184 0.51 5.79 8.04
CA PHE A 184 1.75 6.54 8.01
C PHE A 184 1.93 7.19 6.65
N VAL A 185 2.23 8.48 6.62
CA VAL A 185 2.65 9.18 5.41
C VAL A 185 4.17 9.37 5.53
N PRO A 186 4.96 8.74 4.64
CA PRO A 186 6.41 8.92 4.60
C PRO A 186 6.80 10.40 4.42
N ASP A 187 8.05 10.71 4.72
CA ASP A 187 8.62 12.02 4.42
C ASP A 187 8.55 12.32 2.91
N GLU A 188 8.60 13.59 2.57
CA GLU A 188 8.54 14.06 1.19
C GLU A 188 9.63 13.45 0.30
N THR A 189 10.80 13.19 0.86
CA THR A 189 11.92 12.52 0.19
C THR A 189 11.54 11.17 -0.41
N PHE A 190 10.63 10.43 0.24
CA PHE A 190 10.11 9.18 -0.29
C PHE A 190 9.42 9.38 -1.65
N PHE A 191 8.52 10.35 -1.74
CA PHE A 191 7.77 10.62 -2.97
C PHE A 191 8.67 11.22 -4.06
N GLN A 192 9.68 12.04 -3.69
CA GLN A 192 10.67 12.55 -4.62
C GLN A 192 11.49 11.42 -5.26
N LYS A 193 11.95 10.47 -4.45
CA LYS A 193 12.68 9.32 -4.96
C LYS A 193 11.80 8.33 -5.71
N LEU A 194 10.55 8.16 -5.26
CA LEU A 194 9.60 7.29 -5.93
C LEU A 194 9.22 7.82 -7.33
N SER A 195 9.22 9.14 -7.55
CA SER A 195 8.94 9.73 -8.86
C SER A 195 10.03 9.47 -9.91
N THR A 196 11.21 8.98 -9.50
CA THR A 196 12.27 8.55 -10.45
C THR A 196 12.18 7.08 -10.82
N SER A 197 11.26 6.33 -10.21
CA SER A 197 11.03 4.91 -10.48
C SER A 197 10.09 4.72 -11.66
N SER A 198 10.43 3.82 -12.59
CA SER A 198 9.50 3.41 -13.66
C SER A 198 8.32 2.58 -13.13
N ASN A 199 8.44 2.02 -11.94
CA ASN A 199 7.41 1.19 -11.29
C ASN A 199 6.41 2.00 -10.47
N ALA A 200 6.53 3.34 -10.43
CA ALA A 200 5.69 4.17 -9.58
C ALA A 200 5.30 5.47 -10.26
N ARG A 201 4.10 5.94 -9.99
CA ARG A 201 3.62 7.26 -10.44
C ARG A 201 2.96 8.01 -9.30
N ASN A 202 3.36 9.26 -9.11
CA ASN A 202 2.68 10.23 -8.26
C ASN A 202 1.87 11.16 -9.15
N VAL A 203 0.57 11.24 -8.97
CA VAL A 203 -0.32 12.06 -9.82
C VAL A 203 -1.10 13.02 -8.95
N ILE A 204 -1.22 14.27 -9.41
CA ILE A 204 -2.02 15.31 -8.77
C ILE A 204 -3.20 15.71 -9.64
N ILE A 205 -4.32 15.97 -8.98
CA ILE A 205 -5.52 16.52 -9.57
C ILE A 205 -5.59 18.00 -9.18
N THR A 206 -5.68 18.87 -10.17
CA THR A 206 -5.61 20.32 -9.96
C THR A 206 -6.86 21.03 -10.48
N TYR A 207 -7.16 22.15 -9.83
CA TYR A 207 -8.17 23.11 -10.27
C TYR A 207 -7.68 24.53 -9.98
N LYS A 208 -7.58 25.39 -11.01
CA LYS A 208 -7.03 26.75 -10.87
C LYS A 208 -5.71 26.74 -10.08
N ASP A 209 -4.76 25.92 -10.53
CA ASP A 209 -3.42 25.69 -9.95
C ASP A 209 -3.37 25.18 -8.50
N LYS A 210 -4.52 24.88 -7.90
CA LYS A 210 -4.60 24.31 -6.57
C LYS A 210 -4.71 22.78 -6.63
N VAL A 211 -3.86 22.07 -5.89
CA VAL A 211 -3.97 20.61 -5.73
C VAL A 211 -5.18 20.30 -4.88
N ILE A 212 -6.16 19.62 -5.47
CA ILE A 212 -7.43 19.22 -4.85
C ILE A 212 -7.55 17.72 -4.61
N GLY A 213 -6.75 16.91 -5.29
CA GLY A 213 -6.66 15.47 -5.16
C GLY A 213 -5.30 14.97 -5.63
N GLY A 214 -5.02 13.70 -5.39
CA GLY A 214 -3.83 13.05 -5.89
C GLY A 214 -3.69 11.62 -5.36
N TYR A 215 -2.81 10.86 -6.01
CA TYR A 215 -2.56 9.47 -5.65
C TYR A 215 -1.13 9.04 -6.02
N THR A 216 -0.68 7.98 -5.37
CA THR A 216 0.52 7.22 -5.72
C THR A 216 0.09 5.80 -6.10
N CYS A 217 0.46 5.39 -7.29
CA CYS A 217 0.23 4.06 -7.82
C CYS A 217 1.56 3.35 -8.03
N ILE A 218 1.62 2.06 -7.68
CA ILE A 218 2.75 1.18 -7.94
C ILE A 218 2.32 0.17 -9.01
N TYR A 219 3.16 0.01 -10.01
CA TYR A 219 3.00 -0.99 -11.06
C TYR A 219 3.93 -2.16 -10.77
N ASN A 220 3.36 -3.34 -10.60
CA ASN A 220 4.10 -4.51 -10.19
C ASN A 220 3.45 -5.79 -10.73
N GLN A 221 4.23 -6.62 -11.41
CA GLN A 221 3.79 -7.92 -11.94
C GLN A 221 2.47 -7.83 -12.74
N GLY A 222 2.39 -6.84 -13.66
CA GLY A 222 1.22 -6.63 -14.51
C GLY A 222 -0.02 -6.08 -13.80
N ASN A 223 0.09 -5.64 -12.55
CA ASN A 223 -1.00 -5.03 -11.78
C ASN A 223 -0.62 -3.65 -11.27
N ALA A 224 -1.63 -2.81 -11.06
CA ALA A 224 -1.51 -1.52 -10.42
C ALA A 224 -2.00 -1.57 -8.97
N PHE A 225 -1.28 -0.92 -8.05
CA PHE A 225 -1.59 -0.89 -6.63
C PHE A 225 -1.73 0.56 -6.17
N LEU A 226 -2.93 0.97 -5.80
CA LEU A 226 -3.17 2.30 -5.25
C LEU A 226 -2.63 2.34 -3.81
N TRP A 227 -1.39 2.87 -3.67
CA TRP A 227 -0.70 2.90 -2.38
C TRP A 227 -1.13 4.05 -1.49
N PHE A 228 -1.20 5.26 -2.07
CA PHE A 228 -1.70 6.45 -1.38
C PHE A 228 -2.74 7.15 -2.24
N SER A 229 -3.76 7.72 -1.61
CA SER A 229 -4.70 8.63 -2.27
C SER A 229 -5.25 9.64 -1.27
N ALA A 230 -5.39 10.89 -1.68
CA ALA A 230 -5.96 11.93 -0.87
C ALA A 230 -6.74 12.94 -1.72
N PHE A 231 -7.75 13.58 -1.12
CA PHE A 231 -8.59 14.56 -1.81
C PHE A 231 -9.26 15.53 -0.85
N LYS A 232 -9.46 16.77 -1.29
CA LYS A 232 -10.10 17.88 -0.54
C LYS A 232 -11.62 17.89 -0.76
N ARG A 233 -12.31 16.77 -0.46
CA ARG A 233 -13.75 16.62 -0.74
C ARG A 233 -14.61 17.72 -0.08
N LYS A 234 -14.38 18.03 1.19
CA LYS A 234 -15.17 19.01 1.93
C LYS A 234 -15.03 20.43 1.36
N THR A 235 -13.82 20.82 0.95
CA THR A 235 -13.54 22.16 0.42
C THR A 235 -14.04 22.35 -1.02
N TYR A 236 -14.03 21.28 -1.81
CA TYR A 236 -14.34 21.30 -3.24
C TYR A 236 -15.47 20.35 -3.60
N ILE A 237 -16.55 20.32 -2.79
CA ILE A 237 -17.64 19.35 -2.92
C ILE A 237 -18.27 19.33 -4.32
N HIS A 238 -18.41 20.49 -4.97
CA HIS A 238 -19.00 20.61 -6.32
C HIS A 238 -18.05 20.22 -7.47
N LEU A 239 -16.78 19.92 -7.15
CA LEU A 239 -15.77 19.49 -8.10
C LEU A 239 -15.47 17.98 -8.02
N HIS A 240 -16.07 17.28 -7.06
CA HIS A 240 -15.91 15.84 -6.86
C HIS A 240 -14.45 15.35 -6.96
N PRO A 241 -13.49 15.93 -6.18
CA PRO A 241 -12.08 15.59 -6.30
C PRO A 241 -11.79 14.13 -5.95
N ASP A 242 -12.60 13.52 -5.08
CA ASP A 242 -12.57 12.10 -4.78
C ASP A 242 -12.82 11.24 -6.02
N THR A 243 -13.92 11.51 -6.72
CA THR A 243 -14.27 10.79 -7.96
C THR A 243 -13.22 11.00 -9.04
N MET A 244 -12.75 12.25 -9.22
CA MET A 244 -11.73 12.56 -10.23
C MET A 244 -10.40 11.86 -9.92
N THR A 245 -10.00 11.76 -8.64
CA THR A 245 -8.78 11.08 -8.22
C THR A 245 -8.85 9.57 -8.52
N ILE A 246 -9.94 8.91 -8.14
CA ILE A 246 -10.09 7.46 -8.36
C ILE A 246 -10.28 7.14 -9.84
N TRP A 247 -11.06 7.96 -10.54
CA TRP A 247 -11.23 7.82 -11.99
C TRP A 247 -9.89 7.90 -12.72
N GLN A 248 -9.05 8.90 -12.40
CA GLN A 248 -7.75 9.05 -13.03
C GLN A 248 -6.83 7.87 -12.71
N ALA A 249 -6.83 7.37 -11.47
CA ALA A 249 -6.04 6.20 -11.12
C ALA A 249 -6.44 4.94 -11.92
N LEU A 250 -7.73 4.76 -12.21
CA LEU A 250 -8.22 3.68 -13.06
C LEU A 250 -7.82 3.89 -14.53
N SER A 251 -7.94 5.12 -15.04
CA SER A 251 -7.56 5.45 -16.41
C SER A 251 -6.06 5.25 -16.65
N ASP A 252 -5.23 5.76 -15.73
CA ASP A 252 -3.77 5.61 -15.81
C ASP A 252 -3.34 4.15 -15.69
N ALA A 253 -3.97 3.37 -14.80
CA ALA A 253 -3.68 1.95 -14.68
C ALA A 253 -4.01 1.17 -15.96
N GLN A 254 -5.09 1.55 -16.64
CA GLN A 254 -5.44 0.98 -17.95
C GLN A 254 -4.44 1.40 -19.04
N GLU A 255 -4.04 2.69 -19.09
CA GLU A 255 -3.06 3.20 -20.04
C GLU A 255 -1.67 2.55 -19.87
N GLN A 256 -1.38 2.02 -18.69
CA GLN A 256 -0.16 1.25 -18.39
C GLN A 256 -0.37 -0.28 -18.57
N ASP A 257 -1.40 -0.71 -19.27
CA ASP A 257 -1.73 -2.11 -19.54
C ASP A 257 -1.82 -3.00 -18.28
N ALA A 258 -2.16 -2.40 -17.13
CA ALA A 258 -2.35 -3.17 -15.91
C ALA A 258 -3.61 -4.06 -16.02
N GLN A 259 -3.49 -5.31 -15.58
CA GLN A 259 -4.63 -6.25 -15.57
C GLN A 259 -5.68 -5.86 -14.53
N HIS A 260 -5.23 -5.37 -13.36
CA HIS A 260 -6.09 -4.94 -12.27
C HIS A 260 -5.55 -3.69 -11.59
N LEU A 261 -6.46 -2.85 -11.09
CA LEU A 261 -6.13 -1.87 -10.04
C LEU A 261 -6.58 -2.41 -8.68
N HIS A 262 -5.64 -2.55 -7.76
CA HIS A 262 -5.86 -3.01 -6.39
C HIS A 262 -5.96 -1.84 -5.42
N PHE A 263 -7.10 -1.72 -4.72
CA PHE A 263 -7.27 -0.84 -3.58
C PHE A 263 -6.94 -1.64 -2.32
N MET A 264 -5.73 -1.47 -1.81
CA MET A 264 -5.15 -2.34 -0.78
C MET A 264 -5.75 -2.19 0.61
N ASP A 265 -6.59 -1.17 0.85
CA ASP A 265 -7.10 -0.85 2.18
C ASP A 265 -8.56 -0.44 2.15
N ALA A 266 -9.43 -1.41 2.02
CA ALA A 266 -10.88 -1.23 2.07
C ALA A 266 -11.50 -1.55 3.46
N GLY A 267 -10.66 -1.82 4.45
CA GLY A 267 -11.04 -2.00 5.86
C GLY A 267 -11.55 -3.39 6.23
N LEU A 268 -12.14 -3.50 7.43
CA LEU A 268 -12.67 -4.75 7.95
C LEU A 268 -13.96 -5.15 7.21
N PRO A 269 -14.17 -6.45 6.91
CA PRO A 269 -15.33 -6.91 6.12
C PRO A 269 -16.68 -6.65 6.79
N LEU A 270 -16.73 -6.71 8.12
CA LEU A 270 -17.97 -6.65 8.89
C LEU A 270 -18.49 -5.24 9.19
N LYS A 271 -17.68 -4.19 8.93
CA LYS A 271 -18.08 -2.81 9.19
C LYS A 271 -18.50 -2.12 7.91
N SER A 272 -19.62 -1.40 7.94
CA SER A 272 -19.95 -0.42 6.92
C SER A 272 -18.77 0.55 6.76
N ASN A 273 -18.37 0.81 5.52
CA ASN A 273 -17.23 1.67 5.22
C ASN A 273 -17.55 2.49 3.98
N LEU A 274 -17.84 3.76 4.19
CA LEU A 274 -18.19 4.71 3.12
C LEU A 274 -17.14 4.80 2.01
N TYR A 275 -15.86 4.65 2.36
CA TYR A 275 -14.79 4.63 1.37
C TYR A 275 -14.87 3.38 0.49
N ARG A 276 -15.12 2.21 1.09
CA ARG A 276 -15.30 0.96 0.35
C ARG A 276 -16.51 1.02 -0.59
N GLU A 277 -17.64 1.49 -0.09
CA GLU A 277 -18.86 1.66 -0.89
C GLU A 277 -18.62 2.61 -2.07
N PHE A 278 -17.91 3.71 -1.81
CA PHE A 278 -17.52 4.67 -2.84
C PHE A 278 -16.63 4.02 -3.92
N ILE A 279 -15.60 3.23 -3.53
CA ILE A 279 -14.72 2.54 -4.48
C ILE A 279 -15.46 1.46 -5.27
N LEU A 280 -16.36 0.70 -4.62
CA LEU A 280 -17.20 -0.30 -5.31
C LEU A 280 -18.07 0.31 -6.41
N GLY A 281 -18.43 1.59 -6.29
CA GLY A 281 -19.13 2.35 -7.33
C GLY A 281 -18.35 2.48 -8.65
N PHE A 282 -17.05 2.16 -8.67
CA PHE A 282 -16.23 2.10 -9.89
C PHE A 282 -16.11 0.67 -10.47
N GLY A 283 -16.92 -0.27 -10.00
CA GLY A 283 -17.06 -1.61 -10.59
C GLY A 283 -16.04 -2.65 -10.11
N GLY A 284 -15.30 -2.38 -9.04
CA GLY A 284 -14.42 -3.36 -8.41
C GLY A 284 -15.17 -4.46 -7.65
N LYS A 285 -14.46 -5.55 -7.36
CA LYS A 285 -14.97 -6.66 -6.53
C LYS A 285 -14.24 -6.69 -5.20
N PRO A 286 -14.96 -6.89 -4.06
CA PRO A 286 -14.32 -7.05 -2.77
C PRO A 286 -13.65 -8.43 -2.69
N VAL A 287 -12.41 -8.45 -2.21
CA VAL A 287 -11.63 -9.66 -1.96
C VAL A 287 -11.19 -9.63 -0.51
N THR A 288 -11.55 -10.68 0.24
CA THR A 288 -11.15 -10.79 1.64
C THR A 288 -9.90 -11.63 1.74
N LYS A 289 -8.85 -11.04 2.31
CA LYS A 289 -7.58 -11.69 2.62
C LYS A 289 -7.27 -11.58 4.11
N PHE A 290 -6.31 -12.35 4.61
CA PHE A 290 -5.78 -12.12 5.93
C PHE A 290 -4.69 -11.06 5.88
N ARG A 291 -4.74 -10.13 6.86
CA ARG A 291 -3.57 -9.38 7.33
C ARG A 291 -3.11 -10.02 8.62
N TRP A 292 -1.81 -10.22 8.72
CA TRP A 292 -1.21 -10.87 9.88
C TRP A 292 -0.58 -9.83 10.77
N PHE A 293 -1.00 -9.83 12.04
CA PHE A 293 -0.49 -8.91 13.04
C PHE A 293 0.17 -9.67 14.16
N ARG A 294 1.30 -9.16 14.63
CA ARG A 294 1.94 -9.60 15.86
C ARG A 294 2.34 -8.39 16.68
N PHE A 295 1.81 -8.31 17.90
CA PHE A 295 2.17 -7.27 18.86
C PHE A 295 3.21 -7.81 19.83
N TYR A 296 4.22 -7.00 20.14
CA TYR A 296 5.24 -7.40 21.10
C TYR A 296 4.80 -7.26 22.57
N PRO A 297 3.98 -6.29 22.98
CA PRO A 297 3.35 -6.34 24.29
C PRO A 297 2.47 -7.58 24.40
N LYS A 298 2.91 -8.56 25.23
CA LYS A 298 2.25 -9.87 25.37
C LYS A 298 0.75 -9.77 25.65
N VAL A 299 0.35 -8.82 26.50
CA VAL A 299 -1.06 -8.61 26.86
C VAL A 299 -1.91 -8.25 25.64
N ILE A 300 -1.43 -7.34 24.78
CA ILE A 300 -2.15 -6.94 23.56
C ILE A 300 -2.24 -8.13 22.61
N ASN A 301 -1.16 -8.87 22.45
CA ASN A 301 -1.15 -10.02 21.56
C ASN A 301 -2.09 -11.13 22.04
N LEU A 302 -2.14 -11.41 23.34
CA LEU A 302 -3.07 -12.37 23.95
C LEU A 302 -4.53 -11.93 23.79
N LEU A 303 -4.82 -10.65 24.02
CA LEU A 303 -6.17 -10.09 23.81
C LEU A 303 -6.64 -10.27 22.36
N LEU A 304 -5.75 -10.00 21.39
CA LEU A 304 -6.08 -10.21 19.97
C LEU A 304 -6.27 -11.68 19.63
N HIS A 305 -5.46 -12.58 20.19
CA HIS A 305 -5.67 -14.02 20.04
C HIS A 305 -7.02 -14.46 20.58
N TRP A 306 -7.48 -13.85 21.65
CA TRP A 306 -8.80 -14.14 22.24
C TRP A 306 -9.94 -13.57 21.39
N LEU A 307 -9.81 -12.31 20.90
CA LEU A 307 -10.83 -11.65 20.08
C LEU A 307 -10.99 -12.24 18.66
N TYR A 308 -9.91 -12.78 18.10
CA TYR A 308 -9.84 -13.37 16.76
C TYR A 308 -9.49 -14.86 16.83
N LYS A 309 -10.00 -15.52 17.86
CA LYS A 309 -9.97 -16.98 17.96
C LYS A 309 -10.93 -17.54 16.94
N ASP A 310 -10.41 -18.37 16.04
CA ASP A 310 -11.23 -19.16 15.11
C ASP A 310 -11.98 -20.25 15.86
#